data_986da97d41c9c6206260ca49f9d55a5b
#
_entry.id   986da97d41c9c6206260ca49f9d55a5b
#
_cell.length_a   1.000
_cell.length_b   1.000
_cell.length_c   1.000
_cell.angle_alpha   90.00
_cell.angle_beta   90.00
_cell.angle_gamma   90.00
#
_symmetry.space_group_name_H-M   'P 1'
#
loop_
_entity.id
_entity.type
_entity.pdbx_description
1 polymer ?
#
loop_
_entity_poly.entity_id
_entity_poly.type
_entity_poly.pdbx_seq_one_letter_code
_entity_poly.pdbx_strand_id
1 'polypeptide(L)'
;RNDITGLRALAVLPVLVYHAFPKALHGGFFGVDIFFVISGFLISGIIFRGLQSESFSYRTFYAKRIRRIVPNLVLLLTFVAVLGWCFLLPDELKNLGKHIYSSAGFVQNIRLLKEIGYFTEDALRKPLLHLWSLAIEEQFYIVFPILCTVLWRFWKSKFLMVTAVVMITVCSLEACLMTPDKNTAFYFPLTRFWELGAGILLAAVETFGLFDFRRLAPWVRNTASLLGFIFIAAAMALYRTKYGHPGWVTLIPVIGAVLLIAAQPDALVNRTLLSWRPMTFVGLISYSLYLWHWPLLAFLFICEPQAPKSVIGTALALSFVLSAAVYRFVEQPMRRTKRFGKWLVTGLLLALVLTFAGGKVLQLKKGFPERSQAFMEVQKVREVGEWTPFNHAPSFTYEGVRIATPSPAEFPSVIFAGDSHTVQYYARAKKLSIDTGRSVGFIGRTGCVMFAKDGCKAEAAALYRLMADPRVKTVAIGEK
;
A
#
# COMPACT_ATOMS: atom_id res chain seq x y z
N ARG A 1 -27.41 -3.07 12.01
CA ARG A 1 -26.87 -4.29 12.60
C ARG A 1 -25.62 -3.91 13.39
N ASN A 2 -25.68 -3.97 14.71
CA ASN A 2 -24.58 -3.64 15.60
C ASN A 2 -23.43 -4.67 15.50
N ASP A 3 -23.77 -5.93 15.27
CA ASP A 3 -22.82 -7.01 15.05
C ASP A 3 -21.90 -6.78 13.83
N ILE A 4 -22.44 -6.28 12.71
CA ILE A 4 -21.61 -5.91 11.55
C ILE A 4 -20.73 -4.71 11.87
N THR A 5 -21.23 -3.77 12.68
CA THR A 5 -20.40 -2.66 13.16
C THR A 5 -19.25 -3.17 14.03
N GLY A 6 -19.52 -4.10 14.95
CA GLY A 6 -18.47 -4.73 15.76
C GLY A 6 -17.52 -5.61 14.94
N LEU A 7 -17.99 -6.28 13.88
CA LEU A 7 -17.12 -7.02 12.96
C LEU A 7 -16.11 -6.09 12.26
N ARG A 8 -16.50 -4.85 11.97
CA ARG A 8 -15.56 -3.82 11.47
C ARG A 8 -14.48 -3.46 12.51
N ALA A 9 -14.82 -3.49 13.81
CA ALA A 9 -13.82 -3.32 14.87
C ALA A 9 -12.87 -4.52 14.93
N LEU A 10 -13.42 -5.75 14.86
CA LEU A 10 -12.64 -6.98 14.82
C LEU A 10 -11.69 -7.01 13.58
N ALA A 11 -12.06 -6.34 12.49
CA ALA A 11 -11.23 -6.19 11.31
C ALA A 11 -10.14 -5.13 11.47
N VAL A 12 -10.46 -3.91 11.98
CA VAL A 12 -9.50 -2.80 12.02
C VAL A 12 -8.44 -2.95 13.12
N LEU A 13 -8.80 -3.43 14.31
CA LEU A 13 -7.89 -3.51 15.44
C LEU A 13 -6.64 -4.36 15.15
N PRO A 14 -6.78 -5.60 14.59
CA PRO A 14 -5.61 -6.40 14.21
C PRO A 14 -4.73 -5.75 13.15
N VAL A 15 -5.30 -4.99 12.20
CA VAL A 15 -4.53 -4.23 11.20
C VAL A 15 -3.63 -3.20 11.88
N LEU A 16 -4.16 -2.46 12.85
CA LEU A 16 -3.39 -1.48 13.61
C LEU A 16 -2.25 -2.14 14.39
N VAL A 17 -2.55 -3.26 15.06
CA VAL A 17 -1.53 -4.02 15.81
C VAL A 17 -0.44 -4.54 14.87
N TYR A 18 -0.80 -5.07 13.71
CA TYR A 18 0.15 -5.54 12.71
C TYR A 18 1.06 -4.41 12.20
N HIS A 19 0.49 -3.25 11.90
CA HIS A 19 1.26 -2.12 11.38
C HIS A 19 2.19 -1.50 12.43
N ALA A 20 1.79 -1.50 13.70
CA ALA A 20 2.60 -0.96 14.78
C ALA A 20 3.61 -1.98 15.35
N PHE A 21 3.20 -3.23 15.44
CA PHE A 21 3.94 -4.32 16.06
C PHE A 21 3.84 -5.61 15.22
N PRO A 22 4.49 -5.69 14.04
CA PRO A 22 4.33 -6.80 13.09
C PRO A 22 4.65 -8.18 13.70
N LYS A 23 5.56 -8.21 14.69
CA LYS A 23 5.96 -9.44 15.40
C LYS A 23 4.93 -9.91 16.41
N ALA A 24 4.00 -9.05 16.86
CA ALA A 24 2.98 -9.40 17.85
C ALA A 24 1.80 -10.15 17.23
N LEU A 25 1.42 -9.82 16.00
CA LEU A 25 0.27 -10.40 15.33
C LEU A 25 0.53 -10.50 13.81
N HIS A 26 1.11 -11.62 13.37
CA HIS A 26 1.57 -11.78 11.99
C HIS A 26 0.46 -11.74 10.94
N GLY A 27 -0.74 -12.20 11.27
CA GLY A 27 -1.91 -12.23 10.38
C GLY A 27 -2.86 -11.04 10.55
N GLY A 28 -2.47 -9.97 11.25
CA GLY A 28 -3.36 -8.83 11.49
C GLY A 28 -3.87 -8.15 10.22
N PHE A 29 -3.11 -8.20 9.14
CA PHE A 29 -3.51 -7.65 7.84
C PHE A 29 -4.75 -8.32 7.22
N PHE A 30 -5.12 -9.55 7.62
CA PHE A 30 -6.38 -10.21 7.21
C PHE A 30 -7.63 -9.41 7.57
N GLY A 31 -7.52 -8.41 8.43
CA GLY A 31 -8.61 -7.48 8.66
C GLY A 31 -9.08 -6.77 7.39
N VAL A 32 -8.21 -6.55 6.40
CA VAL A 32 -8.57 -5.96 5.11
C VAL A 32 -9.49 -6.90 4.32
N ASP A 33 -9.19 -8.20 4.30
CA ASP A 33 -10.00 -9.23 3.62
C ASP A 33 -11.41 -9.29 4.22
N ILE A 34 -11.50 -9.18 5.56
CA ILE A 34 -12.78 -9.09 6.27
C ILE A 34 -13.54 -7.82 5.86
N PHE A 35 -12.86 -6.67 5.71
CA PHE A 35 -13.51 -5.45 5.21
C PHE A 35 -14.06 -5.63 3.81
N PHE A 36 -13.38 -6.33 2.92
CA PHE A 36 -13.89 -6.61 1.58
C PHE A 36 -15.19 -7.44 1.62
N VAL A 37 -15.28 -8.47 2.47
CA VAL A 37 -16.52 -9.23 2.68
C VAL A 37 -17.64 -8.33 3.20
N ILE A 38 -17.38 -7.50 4.20
CA ILE A 38 -18.37 -6.56 4.76
C ILE A 38 -18.84 -5.57 3.70
N SER A 39 -17.92 -5.01 2.91
CA SER A 39 -18.20 -4.05 1.84
C SER A 39 -19.03 -4.70 0.74
N GLY A 40 -18.66 -5.91 0.30
CA GLY A 40 -19.44 -6.71 -0.64
C GLY A 40 -20.88 -6.92 -0.15
N PHE A 41 -21.06 -7.35 1.09
CA PHE A 41 -22.37 -7.60 1.69
C PHE A 41 -23.25 -6.34 1.79
N LEU A 42 -22.71 -5.27 2.36
CA LEU A 42 -23.50 -4.06 2.62
C LEU A 42 -23.90 -3.33 1.35
N ILE A 43 -22.96 -3.20 0.40
CA ILE A 43 -23.20 -2.45 -0.85
C ILE A 43 -24.16 -3.20 -1.77
N SER A 44 -23.93 -4.51 -1.93
CA SER A 44 -24.78 -5.34 -2.77
C SER A 44 -26.20 -5.43 -2.23
N GLY A 45 -26.37 -5.56 -0.92
CA GLY A 45 -27.69 -5.55 -0.30
C GLY A 45 -28.47 -4.25 -0.53
N ILE A 46 -27.78 -3.09 -0.62
CA ILE A 46 -28.43 -1.81 -0.99
C ILE A 46 -28.87 -1.85 -2.46
N ILE A 47 -27.98 -2.32 -3.35
CA ILE A 47 -28.24 -2.35 -4.79
C ILE A 47 -29.35 -3.34 -5.12
N PHE A 48 -29.27 -4.57 -4.63
CA PHE A 48 -30.25 -5.63 -4.92
C PHE A 48 -31.66 -5.26 -4.43
N ARG A 49 -31.79 -4.74 -3.19
CA ARG A 49 -33.09 -4.24 -2.72
C ARG A 49 -33.62 -3.12 -3.59
N GLY A 50 -32.76 -2.17 -3.96
CA GLY A 50 -33.16 -1.06 -4.84
C GLY A 50 -33.59 -1.51 -6.23
N LEU A 51 -32.93 -2.53 -6.81
CA LEU A 51 -33.29 -3.09 -8.10
C LEU A 51 -34.62 -3.87 -8.03
N GLN A 52 -34.84 -4.67 -6.98
CA GLN A 52 -36.09 -5.40 -6.80
C GLN A 52 -37.30 -4.48 -6.60
N SER A 53 -37.12 -3.38 -5.86
CA SER A 53 -38.16 -2.40 -5.60
C SER A 53 -38.24 -1.29 -6.66
N GLU A 54 -37.49 -1.40 -7.73
CA GLU A 54 -37.38 -0.41 -8.83
C GLU A 54 -37.07 1.03 -8.31
N SER A 55 -36.48 1.14 -7.12
CA SER A 55 -36.17 2.40 -6.45
C SER A 55 -34.69 2.77 -6.48
N PHE A 56 -33.85 2.01 -7.16
CA PHE A 56 -32.42 2.28 -7.22
C PHE A 56 -32.12 3.57 -7.99
N SER A 57 -31.37 4.47 -7.36
CA SER A 57 -30.94 5.73 -7.96
C SER A 57 -29.44 5.91 -7.81
N TYR A 58 -28.70 5.96 -8.91
CA TYR A 58 -27.27 6.25 -8.98
C TYR A 58 -26.91 7.54 -8.25
N ARG A 59 -27.67 8.61 -8.51
CA ARG A 59 -27.44 9.91 -7.87
C ARG A 59 -27.49 9.82 -6.36
N THR A 60 -28.49 9.13 -5.82
CA THR A 60 -28.65 8.95 -4.38
C THR A 60 -27.55 8.04 -3.81
N PHE A 61 -27.20 6.98 -4.52
CA PHE A 61 -26.17 6.03 -4.12
C PHE A 61 -24.80 6.73 -4.04
N TYR A 62 -24.35 7.35 -5.14
CA TYR A 62 -23.04 8.01 -5.17
C TYR A 62 -22.96 9.23 -4.24
N ALA A 63 -24.03 10.04 -4.14
CA ALA A 63 -24.06 11.15 -3.20
C ALA A 63 -23.85 10.69 -1.74
N LYS A 64 -24.42 9.55 -1.33
CA LYS A 64 -24.18 8.97 -0.01
C LYS A 64 -22.76 8.48 0.16
N ARG A 65 -22.12 7.90 -0.86
CA ARG A 65 -20.71 7.45 -0.82
C ARG A 65 -19.76 8.64 -0.74
N ILE A 66 -19.91 9.63 -1.62
CA ILE A 66 -19.11 10.85 -1.63
C ILE A 66 -19.12 11.53 -0.26
N ARG A 67 -20.30 11.73 0.33
CA ARG A 67 -20.42 12.34 1.67
C ARG A 67 -19.81 11.52 2.79
N ARG A 68 -19.66 10.23 2.62
CA ARG A 68 -19.06 9.34 3.61
C ARG A 68 -17.53 9.29 3.49
N ILE A 69 -16.99 9.29 2.28
CA ILE A 69 -15.60 8.91 2.00
C ILE A 69 -14.75 10.14 1.75
N VAL A 70 -15.19 11.03 0.86
CA VAL A 70 -14.38 12.15 0.38
C VAL A 70 -13.96 13.15 1.46
N PRO A 71 -14.82 13.55 2.43
CA PRO A 71 -14.42 14.56 3.42
C PRO A 71 -13.18 14.14 4.22
N ASN A 72 -13.18 12.90 4.71
CA ASN A 72 -12.09 12.37 5.52
C ASN A 72 -10.85 12.10 4.65
N LEU A 73 -11.03 11.58 3.44
CA LEU A 73 -9.92 11.35 2.52
C LEU A 73 -9.20 12.65 2.14
N VAL A 74 -9.93 13.71 1.76
CA VAL A 74 -9.36 15.03 1.43
C VAL A 74 -8.62 15.60 2.62
N LEU A 75 -9.20 15.54 3.81
CA LEU A 75 -8.56 16.00 5.04
C LEU A 75 -7.24 15.26 5.30
N LEU A 76 -7.25 13.93 5.18
CA LEU A 76 -6.04 13.12 5.33
C LEU A 76 -4.97 13.47 4.29
N LEU A 77 -5.34 13.52 3.01
CA LEU A 77 -4.37 13.80 1.92
C LEU A 77 -3.75 15.18 2.07
N THR A 78 -4.56 16.17 2.50
CA THR A 78 -4.06 17.52 2.80
C THR A 78 -3.10 17.52 4.00
N PHE A 79 -3.47 16.84 5.08
CA PHE A 79 -2.61 16.67 6.27
C PHE A 79 -1.27 16.03 5.90
N VAL A 80 -1.30 14.93 5.16
CA VAL A 80 -0.11 14.22 4.70
C VAL A 80 0.75 15.08 3.76
N ALA A 81 0.12 15.89 2.89
CA ALA A 81 0.84 16.85 2.05
C ALA A 81 1.58 17.92 2.87
N VAL A 82 0.94 18.44 3.93
CA VAL A 82 1.55 19.41 4.85
C VAL A 82 2.73 18.79 5.62
N LEU A 83 2.54 17.60 6.20
CA LEU A 83 3.64 16.91 6.88
C LEU A 83 4.76 16.56 5.91
N GLY A 84 4.43 16.11 4.71
CA GLY A 84 5.42 15.81 3.67
C GLY A 84 6.23 17.05 3.27
N TRP A 85 5.57 18.21 3.20
CA TRP A 85 6.27 19.48 2.95
C TRP A 85 7.27 19.80 4.06
N CYS A 86 6.94 19.53 5.33
CA CYS A 86 7.80 19.86 6.47
C CYS A 86 8.94 18.84 6.67
N PHE A 87 8.71 17.55 6.42
CA PHE A 87 9.61 16.49 6.87
C PHE A 87 10.30 15.72 5.75
N LEU A 88 9.76 15.72 4.51
CA LEU A 88 10.31 14.90 3.44
C LEU A 88 11.33 15.66 2.59
N LEU A 89 12.32 14.92 2.08
CA LEU A 89 13.23 15.43 1.06
C LEU A 89 12.47 15.66 -0.28
N PRO A 90 13.01 16.48 -1.20
CA PRO A 90 12.33 16.76 -2.47
C PRO A 90 11.93 15.53 -3.27
N ASP A 91 12.80 14.53 -3.42
CA ASP A 91 12.46 13.30 -4.14
C ASP A 91 11.37 12.48 -3.43
N GLU A 92 11.40 12.43 -2.11
CA GLU A 92 10.37 11.77 -1.30
C GLU A 92 9.03 12.52 -1.41
N LEU A 93 9.05 13.86 -1.37
CA LEU A 93 7.86 14.69 -1.55
C LEU A 93 7.27 14.56 -2.97
N LYS A 94 8.11 14.48 -4.00
CA LYS A 94 7.69 14.15 -5.36
C LYS A 94 6.97 12.81 -5.42
N ASN A 95 7.52 11.77 -4.75
CA ASN A 95 6.89 10.45 -4.67
C ASN A 95 5.59 10.50 -3.86
N LEU A 96 5.57 11.21 -2.74
CA LEU A 96 4.33 11.46 -1.99
C LEU A 96 3.28 12.15 -2.88
N GLY A 97 3.66 13.13 -3.71
CA GLY A 97 2.77 13.75 -4.68
C GLY A 97 2.12 12.72 -5.62
N LYS A 98 2.89 11.71 -6.08
CA LYS A 98 2.35 10.61 -6.89
C LYS A 98 1.30 9.79 -6.11
N HIS A 99 1.56 9.50 -4.84
CA HIS A 99 0.62 8.79 -3.98
C HIS A 99 -0.64 9.60 -3.67
N ILE A 100 -0.52 10.93 -3.49
CA ILE A 100 -1.65 11.82 -3.24
C ILE A 100 -2.62 11.80 -4.44
N TYR A 101 -2.13 12.07 -5.66
CA TYR A 101 -3.05 12.09 -6.80
C TYR A 101 -3.60 10.70 -7.15
N SER A 102 -2.81 9.63 -6.95
CA SER A 102 -3.31 8.26 -7.17
C SER A 102 -4.37 7.87 -6.14
N SER A 103 -4.24 8.31 -4.89
CA SER A 103 -5.23 8.09 -3.84
C SER A 103 -6.50 8.91 -4.08
N ALA A 104 -6.37 10.17 -4.48
CA ALA A 104 -7.51 11.01 -4.85
C ALA A 104 -8.25 10.49 -6.09
N GLY A 105 -7.54 9.84 -7.02
CA GLY A 105 -8.10 9.18 -8.20
C GLY A 105 -8.54 7.73 -7.96
N PHE A 106 -8.44 7.21 -6.74
CA PHE A 106 -8.76 5.80 -6.39
C PHE A 106 -8.01 4.75 -7.22
N VAL A 107 -6.75 5.04 -7.59
CA VAL A 107 -5.86 4.13 -8.34
C VAL A 107 -4.54 3.87 -7.60
N GLN A 108 -4.52 4.01 -6.29
CA GLN A 108 -3.33 3.81 -5.46
C GLN A 108 -2.79 2.38 -5.53
N ASN A 109 -3.66 1.38 -5.63
CA ASN A 109 -3.28 -0.02 -5.83
C ASN A 109 -2.48 -0.23 -7.13
N ILE A 110 -2.93 0.36 -8.25
CA ILE A 110 -2.22 0.28 -9.53
C ILE A 110 -0.90 1.05 -9.48
N ARG A 111 -0.86 2.17 -8.74
CA ARG A 111 0.36 2.94 -8.53
C ARG A 111 1.41 2.11 -7.80
N LEU A 112 1.03 1.48 -6.70
CA LEU A 112 1.93 0.64 -5.90
C LEU A 112 2.41 -0.58 -6.69
N LEU A 113 1.53 -1.22 -7.47
CA LEU A 113 1.92 -2.33 -8.35
C LEU A 113 3.03 -1.93 -9.33
N LYS A 114 2.97 -0.71 -9.89
CA LYS A 114 4.00 -0.18 -10.81
C LYS A 114 5.30 0.24 -10.12
N GLU A 115 5.31 0.35 -8.80
CA GLU A 115 6.49 0.74 -8.03
C GLU A 115 7.29 -0.45 -7.48
N ILE A 116 6.87 -1.68 -7.77
CA ILE A 116 7.58 -2.88 -7.35
C ILE A 116 8.80 -3.07 -8.24
N GLY A 117 10.00 -3.11 -7.65
CA GLY A 117 11.27 -3.29 -8.34
C GLY A 117 12.46 -3.22 -7.40
N TYR A 118 13.67 -3.43 -7.93
CA TYR A 118 14.92 -3.51 -7.16
C TYR A 118 15.23 -2.26 -6.31
N PHE A 119 14.74 -1.08 -6.70
CA PHE A 119 14.95 0.20 -6.00
C PHE A 119 13.69 0.70 -5.28
N THR A 120 12.80 -0.19 -4.81
CA THR A 120 11.61 0.23 -4.09
C THR A 120 11.96 0.79 -2.72
N GLU A 121 11.43 1.99 -2.45
CA GLU A 121 11.42 2.54 -1.08
C GLU A 121 10.77 1.53 -0.12
N ASP A 122 11.29 1.46 1.09
CA ASP A 122 10.70 0.65 2.15
C ASP A 122 9.21 0.99 2.31
N ALA A 123 8.39 -0.03 2.37
CA ALA A 123 6.94 0.11 2.54
C ALA A 123 6.58 0.98 3.76
N LEU A 124 7.39 0.91 4.83
CA LEU A 124 7.21 1.70 6.05
C LEU A 124 7.35 3.21 5.84
N ARG A 125 8.05 3.63 4.78
CA ARG A 125 8.28 5.04 4.44
C ARG A 125 7.26 5.60 3.45
N LYS A 126 6.22 4.84 3.08
CA LYS A 126 5.14 5.30 2.18
C LYS A 126 3.89 5.69 2.97
N PRO A 127 3.68 6.99 3.31
CA PRO A 127 2.60 7.41 4.21
C PRO A 127 1.18 7.08 3.73
N LEU A 128 0.98 6.85 2.44
CA LEU A 128 -0.31 6.53 1.83
C LEU A 128 -0.39 5.09 1.30
N LEU A 129 0.51 4.20 1.76
CA LEU A 129 0.56 2.80 1.34
C LEU A 129 -0.81 2.13 1.51
N HIS A 130 -1.41 2.23 2.69
CA HIS A 130 -2.64 1.53 3.09
C HIS A 130 -3.86 1.87 2.22
N LEU A 131 -3.86 2.99 1.49
CA LEU A 131 -4.98 3.41 0.64
C LEU A 131 -5.18 2.54 -0.61
N TRP A 132 -4.31 1.54 -0.84
CA TRP A 132 -4.51 0.55 -1.90
C TRP A 132 -5.84 -0.21 -1.75
N SER A 133 -6.20 -0.58 -0.53
CA SER A 133 -7.42 -1.34 -0.28
C SER A 133 -8.66 -0.46 -0.47
N LEU A 134 -8.62 0.79 -0.04
CA LEU A 134 -9.67 1.78 -0.30
C LEU A 134 -9.86 1.98 -1.82
N ALA A 135 -8.75 2.01 -2.59
CA ALA A 135 -8.84 2.13 -4.04
C ALA A 135 -9.60 0.95 -4.66
N ILE A 136 -9.34 -0.29 -4.25
CA ILE A 136 -10.07 -1.47 -4.71
C ILE A 136 -11.56 -1.38 -4.33
N GLU A 137 -11.88 -0.99 -3.09
CA GLU A 137 -13.27 -0.80 -2.66
C GLU A 137 -14.01 0.25 -3.50
N GLU A 138 -13.38 1.40 -3.78
CA GLU A 138 -14.01 2.47 -4.55
C GLU A 138 -14.18 2.09 -6.02
N GLN A 139 -13.22 1.37 -6.61
CA GLN A 139 -13.35 0.79 -7.95
C GLN A 139 -14.54 -0.17 -8.00
N PHE A 140 -14.71 -1.01 -7.00
CA PHE A 140 -15.88 -1.86 -6.85
C PHE A 140 -17.18 -1.02 -6.74
N TYR A 141 -17.21 0.02 -5.93
CA TYR A 141 -18.39 0.88 -5.77
C TYR A 141 -18.76 1.64 -7.04
N ILE A 142 -17.81 1.88 -7.94
CA ILE A 142 -18.08 2.50 -9.25
C ILE A 142 -18.62 1.46 -10.24
N VAL A 143 -17.97 0.33 -10.37
CA VAL A 143 -18.24 -0.65 -11.42
C VAL A 143 -19.46 -1.53 -11.11
N PHE A 144 -19.57 -2.02 -9.87
CA PHE A 144 -20.56 -3.02 -9.49
C PHE A 144 -22.02 -2.57 -9.62
N PRO A 145 -22.44 -1.33 -9.24
CA PRO A 145 -23.80 -0.87 -9.45
C PRO A 145 -24.18 -0.83 -10.91
N ILE A 146 -23.25 -0.44 -11.79
CA ILE A 146 -23.48 -0.38 -13.26
C ILE A 146 -23.68 -1.79 -13.79
N LEU A 147 -22.77 -2.71 -13.42
CA LEU A 147 -22.88 -4.11 -13.84
C LEU A 147 -24.21 -4.72 -13.39
N CYS A 148 -24.59 -4.58 -12.12
CA CYS A 148 -25.86 -5.09 -11.59
C CYS A 148 -27.07 -4.52 -12.31
N THR A 149 -27.09 -3.21 -12.58
CA THR A 149 -28.23 -2.57 -13.26
C THR A 149 -28.34 -3.04 -14.70
N VAL A 150 -27.21 -3.17 -15.42
CA VAL A 150 -27.19 -3.70 -16.78
C VAL A 150 -27.72 -5.13 -16.81
N LEU A 151 -27.18 -6.01 -15.98
CA LEU A 151 -27.62 -7.41 -15.91
C LEU A 151 -29.11 -7.51 -15.53
N TRP A 152 -29.56 -6.72 -14.56
CA TRP A 152 -30.95 -6.70 -14.11
C TRP A 152 -31.92 -6.19 -15.21
N ARG A 153 -31.50 -5.19 -15.99
CA ARG A 153 -32.31 -4.64 -17.08
C ARG A 153 -32.58 -5.67 -18.17
N PHE A 154 -31.55 -6.49 -18.50
CA PHE A 154 -31.70 -7.48 -19.57
C PHE A 154 -32.40 -8.76 -19.13
N TRP A 155 -32.10 -9.22 -17.92
CA TRP A 155 -32.54 -10.55 -17.49
C TRP A 155 -33.70 -10.55 -16.50
N LYS A 156 -33.85 -9.54 -15.67
CA LYS A 156 -34.83 -9.45 -14.55
C LYS A 156 -34.96 -10.75 -13.75
N SER A 157 -33.86 -11.56 -13.71
CA SER A 157 -33.82 -12.89 -13.13
C SER A 157 -32.85 -12.91 -11.96
N LYS A 158 -33.37 -13.26 -10.78
CA LYS A 158 -32.57 -13.47 -9.56
C LYS A 158 -31.54 -14.58 -9.76
N PHE A 159 -31.94 -15.66 -10.45
CA PHE A 159 -31.08 -16.81 -10.70
C PHE A 159 -29.88 -16.41 -11.57
N LEU A 160 -30.10 -15.75 -12.70
CA LEU A 160 -29.02 -15.30 -13.58
C LEU A 160 -28.11 -14.29 -12.90
N MET A 161 -28.65 -13.40 -12.04
CA MET A 161 -27.85 -12.48 -11.26
C MET A 161 -26.92 -13.24 -10.30
N VAL A 162 -27.45 -14.22 -9.56
CA VAL A 162 -26.66 -15.04 -8.63
C VAL A 162 -25.60 -15.85 -9.39
N THR A 163 -25.98 -16.47 -10.51
CA THR A 163 -25.04 -17.24 -11.35
C THR A 163 -23.90 -16.35 -11.86
N ALA A 164 -24.20 -15.15 -12.36
CA ALA A 164 -23.17 -14.22 -12.80
C ALA A 164 -22.22 -13.84 -11.65
N VAL A 165 -22.74 -13.57 -10.47
CA VAL A 165 -21.91 -13.26 -9.28
C VAL A 165 -21.05 -14.46 -8.88
N VAL A 166 -21.61 -15.69 -8.88
CA VAL A 166 -20.83 -16.91 -8.60
C VAL A 166 -19.68 -17.04 -9.59
N MET A 167 -19.98 -16.94 -10.90
CA MET A 167 -18.97 -17.09 -11.95
C MET A 167 -17.84 -16.05 -11.77
N ILE A 168 -18.18 -14.77 -11.58
CA ILE A 168 -17.18 -13.71 -11.38
C ILE A 168 -16.36 -13.96 -10.11
N THR A 169 -16.98 -14.43 -9.02
CA THR A 169 -16.30 -14.73 -7.77
C THR A 169 -15.31 -15.89 -7.93
N VAL A 170 -15.74 -16.99 -8.58
CA VAL A 170 -14.89 -18.15 -8.84
C VAL A 170 -13.74 -17.78 -9.77
N CYS A 171 -13.99 -17.12 -10.89
CA CYS A 171 -12.94 -16.70 -11.81
C CYS A 171 -11.93 -15.75 -11.12
N SER A 172 -12.40 -14.88 -10.23
CA SER A 172 -11.52 -14.00 -9.44
C SER A 172 -10.65 -14.79 -8.45
N LEU A 173 -11.20 -15.81 -7.79
CA LEU A 173 -10.45 -16.70 -6.90
C LEU A 173 -9.41 -17.49 -7.68
N GLU A 174 -9.78 -18.07 -8.82
CA GLU A 174 -8.85 -18.78 -9.70
C GLU A 174 -7.72 -17.87 -10.16
N ALA A 175 -8.05 -16.65 -10.62
CA ALA A 175 -7.06 -15.64 -10.99
C ALA A 175 -6.09 -15.32 -9.84
N CYS A 176 -6.60 -15.20 -8.60
CA CYS A 176 -5.77 -15.00 -7.41
C CYS A 176 -4.81 -16.17 -7.17
N LEU A 177 -5.30 -17.40 -7.28
CA LEU A 177 -4.52 -18.61 -7.00
C LEU A 177 -3.51 -18.94 -8.10
N MET A 178 -3.85 -18.65 -9.37
CA MET A 178 -3.01 -18.91 -10.53
C MET A 178 -1.98 -17.80 -10.80
N THR A 179 -2.11 -16.62 -10.22
CA THR A 179 -1.17 -15.51 -10.43
C THR A 179 0.16 -15.81 -9.70
N PRO A 180 1.28 -16.04 -10.42
CA PRO A 180 2.57 -16.39 -9.80
C PRO A 180 3.17 -15.24 -9.00
N ASP A 181 3.07 -14.02 -9.52
CA ASP A 181 3.56 -12.83 -8.84
C ASP A 181 2.62 -12.41 -7.72
N LYS A 182 3.10 -12.57 -6.47
CA LYS A 182 2.33 -12.25 -5.26
C LYS A 182 1.96 -10.78 -5.15
N ASN A 183 2.75 -9.90 -5.70
CA ASN A 183 2.44 -8.47 -5.69
C ASN A 183 1.28 -8.14 -6.63
N THR A 184 1.28 -8.72 -7.82
CA THR A 184 0.13 -8.64 -8.73
C THR A 184 -1.11 -9.25 -8.09
N ALA A 185 -1.01 -10.43 -7.50
CA ALA A 185 -2.12 -11.03 -6.77
C ALA A 185 -2.65 -10.15 -5.64
N PHE A 186 -1.78 -9.38 -4.98
CA PHE A 186 -2.13 -8.53 -3.85
C PHE A 186 -2.79 -7.19 -4.25
N TYR A 187 -2.27 -6.50 -5.28
CA TYR A 187 -2.71 -5.15 -5.64
C TYR A 187 -3.72 -5.09 -6.79
N PHE A 188 -3.82 -6.14 -7.61
CA PHE A 188 -4.70 -6.12 -8.78
C PHE A 188 -6.15 -6.37 -8.39
N PRO A 189 -7.13 -5.55 -8.86
CA PRO A 189 -8.51 -5.64 -8.37
C PRO A 189 -9.18 -6.98 -8.65
N LEU A 190 -8.95 -7.56 -9.84
CA LEU A 190 -9.60 -8.81 -10.23
C LEU A 190 -9.17 -10.02 -9.40
N THR A 191 -7.95 -10.02 -8.86
CA THR A 191 -7.46 -11.09 -7.98
C THR A 191 -7.95 -10.98 -6.55
N ARG A 192 -8.57 -9.85 -6.19
CA ARG A 192 -9.11 -9.56 -4.86
C ARG A 192 -10.65 -9.49 -4.83
N PHE A 193 -11.28 -9.45 -6.01
CA PHE A 193 -12.73 -9.30 -6.11
C PHE A 193 -13.50 -10.45 -5.46
N TRP A 194 -12.95 -11.67 -5.39
CA TRP A 194 -13.60 -12.84 -4.79
C TRP A 194 -13.95 -12.65 -3.30
N GLU A 195 -13.18 -11.85 -2.56
CA GLU A 195 -13.45 -11.51 -1.17
C GLU A 195 -14.69 -10.63 -1.04
N LEU A 196 -14.80 -9.61 -1.90
CA LEU A 196 -16.03 -8.83 -2.07
C LEU A 196 -17.17 -9.75 -2.55
N GLY A 197 -16.87 -10.65 -3.50
CA GLY A 197 -17.78 -11.63 -4.08
C GLY A 197 -18.44 -12.54 -3.04
N ALA A 198 -17.68 -13.00 -2.04
CA ALA A 198 -18.21 -13.78 -0.94
C ALA A 198 -19.30 -13.01 -0.16
N GLY A 199 -19.05 -11.72 0.11
CA GLY A 199 -20.04 -10.83 0.70
C GLY A 199 -21.25 -10.55 -0.20
N ILE A 200 -21.02 -10.38 -1.50
CA ILE A 200 -22.08 -10.17 -2.50
C ILE A 200 -23.02 -11.39 -2.57
N LEU A 201 -22.44 -12.59 -2.60
CA LEU A 201 -23.22 -13.84 -2.63
C LEU A 201 -24.12 -13.97 -1.41
N LEU A 202 -23.57 -13.68 -0.22
CA LEU A 202 -24.36 -13.70 1.01
C LEU A 202 -25.51 -12.68 0.97
N ALA A 203 -25.25 -11.46 0.47
CA ALA A 203 -26.27 -10.43 0.29
C ALA A 203 -27.34 -10.84 -0.73
N ALA A 204 -26.94 -11.52 -1.81
CA ALA A 204 -27.87 -12.02 -2.83
C ALA A 204 -28.79 -13.10 -2.25
N VAL A 205 -28.22 -14.08 -1.51
CA VAL A 205 -29.00 -15.14 -0.85
C VAL A 205 -30.03 -14.54 0.09
N GLU A 206 -29.64 -13.59 0.93
CA GLU A 206 -30.56 -12.95 1.89
C GLU A 206 -31.58 -12.05 1.21
N THR A 207 -31.17 -11.19 0.27
CA THR A 207 -32.03 -10.18 -0.34
C THR A 207 -33.01 -10.81 -1.32
N PHE A 208 -32.60 -11.80 -2.10
CA PHE A 208 -33.47 -12.49 -3.05
C PHE A 208 -34.39 -13.55 -2.39
N GLY A 209 -34.21 -13.78 -1.09
CA GLY A 209 -35.01 -14.74 -0.33
C GLY A 209 -34.73 -16.19 -0.71
N LEU A 210 -33.51 -16.50 -1.18
CA LEU A 210 -33.11 -17.87 -1.53
C LEU A 210 -32.96 -18.73 -0.29
N PHE A 211 -32.51 -18.13 0.79
CA PHE A 211 -32.43 -18.77 2.10
C PHE A 211 -32.59 -17.73 3.23
N ASP A 212 -33.38 -18.06 4.24
CA ASP A 212 -33.57 -17.23 5.43
C ASP A 212 -32.76 -17.81 6.60
N PHE A 213 -31.58 -17.22 6.84
CA PHE A 213 -30.69 -17.64 7.92
C PHE A 213 -31.32 -17.49 9.32
N ARG A 214 -32.35 -16.67 9.48
CA ARG A 214 -33.06 -16.49 10.78
C ARG A 214 -33.86 -17.71 11.16
N ARG A 215 -34.26 -18.55 10.17
CA ARG A 215 -35.00 -19.80 10.40
C ARG A 215 -34.13 -20.93 10.91
N LEU A 216 -32.81 -20.80 10.85
CA LEU A 216 -31.92 -21.79 11.43
C LEU A 216 -32.08 -21.86 12.94
N ALA A 217 -32.00 -23.06 13.47
CA ALA A 217 -32.07 -23.32 14.90
C ALA A 217 -31.00 -22.48 15.65
N PRO A 218 -31.29 -21.98 16.85
CA PRO A 218 -30.34 -21.13 17.59
C PRO A 218 -28.96 -21.76 17.79
N TRP A 219 -28.90 -23.08 17.99
CA TRP A 219 -27.63 -23.78 18.14
C TRP A 219 -26.79 -23.76 16.86
N VAL A 220 -27.40 -23.88 15.66
CA VAL A 220 -26.69 -23.77 14.37
C VAL A 220 -26.10 -22.39 14.20
N ARG A 221 -26.88 -21.35 14.49
CA ARG A 221 -26.43 -19.95 14.41
C ARG A 221 -25.29 -19.65 15.42
N ASN A 222 -25.40 -20.17 16.62
CA ASN A 222 -24.37 -20.04 17.66
C ASN A 222 -23.08 -20.76 17.25
N THR A 223 -23.18 -21.96 16.71
CA THR A 223 -22.02 -22.73 16.19
C THR A 223 -21.37 -21.98 15.03
N ALA A 224 -22.15 -21.51 14.06
CA ALA A 224 -21.62 -20.71 12.92
C ALA A 224 -20.92 -19.44 13.41
N SER A 225 -21.49 -18.75 14.40
CA SER A 225 -20.92 -17.54 15.01
C SER A 225 -19.58 -17.85 15.72
N LEU A 226 -19.52 -18.93 16.48
CA LEU A 226 -18.29 -19.36 17.17
C LEU A 226 -17.20 -19.79 16.19
N LEU A 227 -17.54 -20.64 15.21
CA LEU A 227 -16.60 -21.09 14.18
C LEU A 227 -16.10 -19.90 13.36
N GLY A 228 -16.97 -18.96 13.00
CA GLY A 228 -16.57 -17.76 12.27
C GLY A 228 -15.55 -16.93 13.04
N PHE A 229 -15.74 -16.76 14.34
CA PHE A 229 -14.79 -16.08 15.21
C PHE A 229 -13.47 -16.85 15.34
N ILE A 230 -13.54 -18.17 15.56
CA ILE A 230 -12.35 -19.04 15.66
C ILE A 230 -11.53 -18.96 14.35
N PHE A 231 -12.17 -19.02 13.19
CA PHE A 231 -11.47 -18.95 11.90
C PHE A 231 -10.71 -17.61 11.74
N ILE A 232 -11.34 -16.50 12.08
CA ILE A 232 -10.69 -15.19 12.04
C ILE A 232 -9.53 -15.13 13.03
N ALA A 233 -9.76 -15.53 14.28
CA ALA A 233 -8.74 -15.51 15.32
C ALA A 233 -7.55 -16.43 14.97
N ALA A 234 -7.83 -17.63 14.48
CA ALA A 234 -6.82 -18.59 14.07
C ALA A 234 -6.01 -18.07 12.86
N ALA A 235 -6.67 -17.51 11.84
CA ALA A 235 -5.97 -16.91 10.70
C ALA A 235 -5.00 -15.82 11.16
N MET A 236 -5.45 -14.93 12.05
CA MET A 236 -4.62 -13.82 12.53
C MET A 236 -3.47 -14.27 13.44
N ALA A 237 -3.70 -15.27 14.31
CA ALA A 237 -2.71 -15.73 15.28
C ALA A 237 -1.69 -16.73 14.68
N LEU A 238 -2.16 -17.63 13.80
CA LEU A 238 -1.37 -18.75 13.32
C LEU A 238 -0.72 -18.51 11.94
N TYR A 239 -1.00 -17.38 11.30
CA TYR A 239 -0.39 -17.06 10.01
C TYR A 239 1.13 -17.03 10.09
N ARG A 240 1.75 -17.59 9.06
CA ARG A 240 3.20 -17.49 8.82
C ARG A 240 3.44 -17.10 7.37
N THR A 241 4.47 -16.30 7.15
CA THR A 241 4.82 -15.76 5.81
C THR A 241 5.04 -16.83 4.75
N LYS A 242 5.46 -18.04 5.15
CA LYS A 242 5.65 -19.20 4.24
C LYS A 242 4.38 -19.62 3.50
N TYR A 243 3.18 -19.30 4.02
CA TYR A 243 1.92 -19.67 3.38
C TYR A 243 1.52 -18.77 2.21
N GLY A 244 2.17 -17.62 2.06
CA GLY A 244 1.84 -16.62 1.04
C GLY A 244 0.49 -15.93 1.27
N HIS A 245 0.39 -14.68 0.84
CA HIS A 245 -0.85 -13.91 0.86
C HIS A 245 -0.84 -12.93 -0.34
N PRO A 246 -1.98 -12.78 -1.06
CA PRO A 246 -3.21 -13.56 -0.98
C PRO A 246 -3.03 -15.01 -1.49
N GLY A 247 -3.94 -15.93 -1.08
CA GLY A 247 -3.89 -17.32 -1.46
C GLY A 247 -4.91 -18.16 -0.69
N TRP A 248 -4.73 -19.48 -0.65
CA TRP A 248 -5.63 -20.40 0.05
C TRP A 248 -5.89 -20.04 1.51
N VAL A 249 -4.86 -19.50 2.20
CA VAL A 249 -4.97 -19.12 3.61
C VAL A 249 -5.98 -17.98 3.81
N THR A 250 -6.19 -17.14 2.80
CA THR A 250 -7.15 -16.02 2.84
C THR A 250 -8.61 -16.51 2.88
N LEU A 251 -8.89 -17.76 2.44
CA LEU A 251 -10.23 -18.34 2.57
C LEU A 251 -10.68 -18.45 4.04
N ILE A 252 -9.76 -18.70 4.96
CA ILE A 252 -10.09 -18.90 6.38
C ILE A 252 -10.77 -17.66 6.98
N PRO A 253 -10.17 -16.45 6.97
CA PRO A 253 -10.82 -15.26 7.51
C PRO A 253 -12.03 -14.82 6.68
N VAL A 254 -12.05 -15.05 5.36
CA VAL A 254 -13.21 -14.74 4.50
C VAL A 254 -14.41 -15.60 4.87
N ILE A 255 -14.23 -16.93 4.99
CA ILE A 255 -15.29 -17.85 5.46
C ILE A 255 -15.72 -17.47 6.89
N GLY A 256 -14.76 -17.12 7.76
CA GLY A 256 -15.06 -16.64 9.10
C GLY A 256 -15.98 -15.43 9.12
N ALA A 257 -15.71 -14.44 8.27
CA ALA A 257 -16.55 -13.24 8.14
C ALA A 257 -17.94 -13.57 7.58
N VAL A 258 -18.03 -14.44 6.57
CA VAL A 258 -19.31 -14.93 6.01
C VAL A 258 -20.15 -15.62 7.08
N LEU A 259 -19.54 -16.52 7.85
CA LEU A 259 -20.23 -17.24 8.94
C LEU A 259 -20.77 -16.29 10.01
N LEU A 260 -19.97 -15.29 10.45
CA LEU A 260 -20.40 -14.29 11.41
C LEU A 260 -21.59 -13.45 10.89
N ILE A 261 -21.56 -13.03 9.62
CA ILE A 261 -22.66 -12.25 9.06
C ILE A 261 -23.93 -13.09 8.90
N ALA A 262 -23.78 -14.35 8.43
CA ALA A 262 -24.87 -15.32 8.24
C ALA A 262 -25.51 -15.76 9.57
N ALA A 263 -24.73 -15.86 10.64
CA ALA A 263 -25.21 -16.26 11.98
C ALA A 263 -26.27 -15.35 12.56
N GLN A 264 -26.43 -14.13 12.04
CA GLN A 264 -27.40 -13.10 12.44
C GLN A 264 -27.09 -12.48 13.82
N PRO A 265 -27.70 -11.32 14.18
CA PRO A 265 -27.36 -10.56 15.39
C PRO A 265 -27.56 -11.30 16.71
N ASP A 266 -28.48 -12.24 16.74
CA ASP A 266 -28.87 -12.95 17.97
C ASP A 266 -27.91 -14.08 18.35
N ALA A 267 -27.00 -14.48 17.42
CA ALA A 267 -26.02 -15.52 17.67
C ALA A 267 -25.02 -15.11 18.77
N LEU A 268 -24.44 -16.12 19.42
CA LEU A 268 -23.65 -15.95 20.65
C LEU A 268 -22.57 -14.84 20.52
N VAL A 269 -21.59 -15.00 19.65
CA VAL A 269 -20.49 -14.04 19.49
C VAL A 269 -20.99 -12.70 18.95
N ASN A 270 -21.97 -12.72 18.05
CA ASN A 270 -22.56 -11.52 17.47
C ASN A 270 -23.22 -10.65 18.54
N ARG A 271 -23.99 -11.28 19.44
CA ARG A 271 -24.70 -10.59 20.52
C ARG A 271 -23.76 -10.13 21.65
N THR A 272 -22.87 -11.02 22.11
CA THR A 272 -22.07 -10.77 23.31
C THR A 272 -20.82 -9.93 23.03
N LEU A 273 -20.05 -10.28 21.98
CA LEU A 273 -18.78 -9.63 21.65
C LEU A 273 -18.97 -8.52 20.60
N LEU A 274 -19.52 -8.85 19.43
CA LEU A 274 -19.56 -7.88 18.33
C LEU A 274 -20.55 -6.74 18.58
N SER A 275 -21.66 -7.00 19.29
CA SER A 275 -22.63 -5.96 19.66
C SER A 275 -22.26 -5.23 20.94
N TRP A 276 -21.16 -5.55 21.60
CA TRP A 276 -20.68 -4.85 22.78
C TRP A 276 -20.34 -3.38 22.48
N ARG A 277 -20.72 -2.47 23.37
CA ARG A 277 -20.60 -1.01 23.15
C ARG A 277 -19.20 -0.54 22.69
N PRO A 278 -18.08 -0.96 23.32
CA PRO A 278 -16.74 -0.59 22.84
C PRO A 278 -16.44 -1.10 21.44
N MET A 279 -16.82 -2.34 21.10
CA MET A 279 -16.63 -2.89 19.75
C MET A 279 -17.44 -2.11 18.71
N THR A 280 -18.70 -1.79 19.02
CA THR A 280 -19.51 -0.97 18.12
C THR A 280 -18.98 0.45 17.99
N PHE A 281 -18.46 1.06 19.06
CA PHE A 281 -17.80 2.37 19.00
C PHE A 281 -16.59 2.35 18.06
N VAL A 282 -15.67 1.41 18.26
CA VAL A 282 -14.50 1.25 17.37
C VAL A 282 -14.94 0.97 15.94
N GLY A 283 -15.96 0.15 15.75
CA GLY A 283 -16.51 -0.13 14.41
C GLY A 283 -17.14 1.08 13.73
N LEU A 284 -17.73 2.01 14.48
CA LEU A 284 -18.26 3.27 13.95
C LEU A 284 -17.12 4.18 13.43
N ILE A 285 -16.03 4.28 14.16
CA ILE A 285 -14.87 5.11 13.78
C ILE A 285 -13.88 4.38 12.87
N SER A 286 -14.11 3.09 12.55
CA SER A 286 -13.12 2.21 11.89
C SER A 286 -12.62 2.75 10.55
N TYR A 287 -13.44 3.47 9.79
CA TYR A 287 -13.01 4.10 8.54
C TYR A 287 -12.01 5.23 8.81
N SER A 288 -12.32 6.15 9.71
CA SER A 288 -11.39 7.20 10.12
C SER A 288 -10.12 6.59 10.72
N LEU A 289 -10.27 5.56 11.57
CA LEU A 289 -9.15 4.90 12.23
C LEU A 289 -8.21 4.20 11.24
N TYR A 290 -8.77 3.53 10.23
CA TYR A 290 -8.00 2.96 9.13
C TYR A 290 -7.25 4.01 8.31
N LEU A 291 -7.84 5.19 8.10
CA LEU A 291 -7.19 6.28 7.36
C LEU A 291 -6.03 6.92 8.14
N TRP A 292 -6.21 7.20 9.42
CA TRP A 292 -5.29 8.04 10.18
C TRP A 292 -4.14 7.29 10.85
N HIS A 293 -4.29 5.98 11.18
CA HIS A 293 -3.25 5.25 11.90
C HIS A 293 -1.94 5.14 11.10
N TRP A 294 -2.04 4.81 9.83
CA TRP A 294 -0.85 4.51 9.03
C TRP A 294 0.02 5.73 8.75
N PRO A 295 -0.48 6.89 8.29
CA PRO A 295 0.35 8.07 8.11
C PRO A 295 1.06 8.51 9.38
N LEU A 296 0.42 8.43 10.55
CA LEU A 296 1.06 8.75 11.83
C LEU A 296 2.23 7.82 12.12
N LEU A 297 2.06 6.51 11.89
CA LEU A 297 3.15 5.54 12.04
C LEU A 297 4.24 5.73 10.99
N ALA A 298 3.87 5.95 9.72
CA ALA A 298 4.83 6.12 8.64
C ALA A 298 5.72 7.35 8.84
N PHE A 299 5.15 8.51 9.20
CA PHE A 299 5.95 9.68 9.53
C PHE A 299 6.80 9.49 10.79
N LEU A 300 6.28 8.75 11.79
CA LEU A 300 7.11 8.37 12.94
C LEU A 300 8.33 7.56 12.51
N PHE A 301 8.15 6.53 11.67
CA PHE A 301 9.26 5.69 11.19
C PHE A 301 10.20 6.40 10.21
N ILE A 302 9.72 7.44 9.50
CA ILE A 302 10.57 8.30 8.68
C ILE A 302 11.49 9.14 9.58
N CYS A 303 10.93 9.76 10.64
CA CYS A 303 11.69 10.61 11.55
C CYS A 303 12.55 9.81 12.52
N GLU A 304 12.06 8.67 13.02
CA GLU A 304 12.70 7.83 14.02
C GLU A 304 12.53 6.34 13.64
N PRO A 305 13.41 5.79 12.79
CA PRO A 305 13.30 4.41 12.31
C PRO A 305 13.34 3.34 13.42
N GLN A 306 13.93 3.67 14.57
CA GLN A 306 14.03 2.79 15.75
C GLN A 306 13.16 3.28 16.91
N ALA A 307 12.01 3.90 16.61
CA ALA A 307 11.12 4.44 17.65
C ALA A 307 10.81 3.43 18.75
N PRO A 308 10.94 3.81 20.04
CA PRO A 308 10.59 2.96 21.17
C PRO A 308 9.11 2.51 21.11
N LYS A 309 8.82 1.32 21.64
CA LYS A 309 7.45 0.78 21.66
C LYS A 309 6.43 1.73 22.33
N SER A 310 6.86 2.49 23.33
CA SER A 310 6.04 3.50 24.00
C SER A 310 5.60 4.62 23.04
N VAL A 311 6.53 5.11 22.21
CA VAL A 311 6.26 6.16 21.21
C VAL A 311 5.31 5.64 20.11
N ILE A 312 5.54 4.40 19.63
CA ILE A 312 4.63 3.73 18.69
C ILE A 312 3.22 3.59 19.31
N GLY A 313 3.14 3.16 20.57
CA GLY A 313 1.88 3.08 21.32
C GLY A 313 1.18 4.43 21.46
N THR A 314 1.93 5.51 21.70
CA THR A 314 1.40 6.88 21.75
C THR A 314 0.86 7.32 20.39
N ALA A 315 1.56 7.02 19.28
CA ALA A 315 1.08 7.31 17.93
C ALA A 315 -0.23 6.57 17.62
N LEU A 316 -0.37 5.31 18.06
CA LEU A 316 -1.63 4.57 17.96
C LEU A 316 -2.75 5.21 18.80
N ALA A 317 -2.48 5.56 20.06
CA ALA A 317 -3.46 6.23 20.91
C ALA A 317 -3.92 7.56 20.28
N LEU A 318 -2.98 8.35 19.74
CA LEU A 318 -3.29 9.57 19.01
C LEU A 318 -4.16 9.30 17.79
N SER A 319 -3.93 8.19 17.08
CA SER A 319 -4.76 7.80 15.93
C SER A 319 -6.22 7.53 16.34
N PHE A 320 -6.47 6.94 17.52
CA PHE A 320 -7.81 6.76 18.05
C PHE A 320 -8.50 8.09 18.38
N VAL A 321 -7.80 8.97 19.08
CA VAL A 321 -8.34 10.30 19.48
C VAL A 321 -8.68 11.11 18.22
N LEU A 322 -7.74 11.19 17.29
CA LEU A 322 -7.92 11.93 16.03
C LEU A 322 -9.06 11.33 15.20
N SER A 323 -9.13 10.01 15.10
CA SER A 323 -10.20 9.34 14.36
C SER A 323 -11.57 9.56 14.97
N ALA A 324 -11.69 9.55 16.31
CA ALA A 324 -12.93 9.86 16.99
C ALA A 324 -13.34 11.33 16.75
N ALA A 325 -12.39 12.26 16.80
CA ALA A 325 -12.62 13.67 16.50
C ALA A 325 -13.09 13.87 15.06
N VAL A 326 -12.36 13.31 14.07
CA VAL A 326 -12.71 13.40 12.65
C VAL A 326 -14.08 12.76 12.39
N TYR A 327 -14.35 11.60 12.96
CA TYR A 327 -15.66 10.96 12.85
C TYR A 327 -16.78 11.88 13.39
N ARG A 328 -16.58 12.49 14.57
CA ARG A 328 -17.58 13.32 15.26
C ARG A 328 -17.80 14.67 14.56
N PHE A 329 -16.72 15.33 14.14
CA PHE A 329 -16.76 16.72 13.68
C PHE A 329 -16.75 16.86 12.16
N VAL A 330 -16.27 15.86 11.42
CA VAL A 330 -16.19 15.90 9.95
C VAL A 330 -17.13 14.88 9.32
N GLU A 331 -16.95 13.59 9.60
CA GLU A 331 -17.68 12.52 8.91
C GLU A 331 -19.20 12.56 9.22
N GLN A 332 -19.58 12.59 10.50
CA GLN A 332 -20.99 12.57 10.87
C GLN A 332 -21.78 13.79 10.36
N PRO A 333 -21.31 15.04 10.50
CA PRO A 333 -22.02 16.20 9.99
C PRO A 333 -22.24 16.12 8.49
N MET A 334 -21.20 15.72 7.71
CA MET A 334 -21.29 15.62 6.25
C MET A 334 -22.26 14.52 5.80
N ARG A 335 -22.36 13.42 6.55
CA ARG A 335 -23.31 12.32 6.27
C ARG A 335 -24.74 12.67 6.57
N ARG A 336 -25.00 13.41 7.65
CA ARG A 336 -26.34 13.69 8.18
C ARG A 336 -26.99 14.93 7.57
N THR A 337 -26.17 15.87 7.09
CA THR A 337 -26.72 17.12 6.58
C THR A 337 -27.59 16.89 5.36
N LYS A 338 -28.80 17.42 5.40
CA LYS A 338 -29.70 17.55 4.26
C LYS A 338 -29.56 18.95 3.60
N ARG A 339 -28.99 19.90 4.35
CA ARG A 339 -28.73 21.26 3.90
C ARG A 339 -27.66 21.27 2.82
N PHE A 340 -27.81 22.08 1.79
CA PHE A 340 -26.90 22.17 0.64
C PHE A 340 -26.83 20.97 -0.31
N GLY A 341 -27.58 19.89 -0.09
CA GLY A 341 -27.83 18.79 -1.04
C GLY A 341 -26.77 18.55 -2.12
N LYS A 342 -27.05 19.05 -3.32
CA LYS A 342 -26.16 18.94 -4.49
C LYS A 342 -24.88 19.78 -4.36
N TRP A 343 -24.95 20.98 -3.77
CA TRP A 343 -23.79 21.86 -3.61
C TRP A 343 -22.71 21.28 -2.73
N LEU A 344 -23.10 20.56 -1.67
CA LEU A 344 -22.13 19.85 -0.82
C LEU A 344 -21.37 18.78 -1.60
N VAL A 345 -22.08 17.98 -2.40
CA VAL A 345 -21.45 16.93 -3.21
C VAL A 345 -20.51 17.54 -4.25
N THR A 346 -20.96 18.62 -4.92
CA THR A 346 -20.11 19.34 -5.90
C THR A 346 -18.85 19.93 -5.22
N GLY A 347 -19.00 20.56 -4.05
CA GLY A 347 -17.87 21.11 -3.29
C GLY A 347 -16.86 20.03 -2.85
N LEU A 348 -17.36 18.87 -2.43
CA LEU A 348 -16.50 17.72 -2.08
C LEU A 348 -15.75 17.16 -3.29
N LEU A 349 -16.41 17.05 -4.44
CA LEU A 349 -15.75 16.63 -5.68
C LEU A 349 -14.71 17.64 -6.14
N LEU A 350 -15.01 18.94 -6.04
CA LEU A 350 -14.04 19.99 -6.34
C LEU A 350 -12.83 19.91 -5.40
N ALA A 351 -13.05 19.73 -4.10
CA ALA A 351 -11.96 19.55 -3.13
C ALA A 351 -11.09 18.32 -3.49
N LEU A 352 -11.69 17.22 -3.90
CA LEU A 352 -10.96 16.02 -4.34
C LEU A 352 -10.14 16.29 -5.61
N VAL A 353 -10.70 17.01 -6.58
CA VAL A 353 -9.98 17.43 -7.82
C VAL A 353 -8.82 18.37 -7.49
N LEU A 354 -9.01 19.32 -6.58
CA LEU A 354 -7.94 20.21 -6.12
C LEU A 354 -6.83 19.43 -5.40
N THR A 355 -7.18 18.44 -4.59
CA THR A 355 -6.20 17.56 -3.92
C THR A 355 -5.43 16.73 -4.95
N PHE A 356 -6.12 16.19 -5.96
CA PHE A 356 -5.48 15.50 -7.09
C PHE A 356 -4.50 16.43 -7.82
N ALA A 357 -4.93 17.64 -8.17
CA ALA A 357 -4.09 18.63 -8.84
C ALA A 357 -2.88 19.03 -7.98
N GLY A 358 -3.06 19.22 -6.67
CA GLY A 358 -1.96 19.49 -5.73
C GLY A 358 -0.91 18.39 -5.73
N GLY A 359 -1.34 17.12 -5.68
CA GLY A 359 -0.43 15.96 -5.80
C GLY A 359 0.33 15.94 -7.14
N LYS A 360 -0.34 16.30 -8.23
CA LYS A 360 0.31 16.45 -9.55
C LYS A 360 1.33 17.60 -9.57
N VAL A 361 1.04 18.73 -8.95
CA VAL A 361 1.97 19.86 -8.83
C VAL A 361 3.22 19.43 -8.06
N LEU A 362 3.09 18.72 -6.92
CA LEU A 362 4.23 18.18 -6.18
C LEU A 362 5.10 17.27 -7.06
N GLN A 363 4.48 16.42 -7.89
CA GLN A 363 5.21 15.56 -8.83
C GLN A 363 5.92 16.37 -9.93
N LEU A 364 5.22 17.29 -10.61
CA LEU A 364 5.72 18.03 -11.76
C LEU A 364 6.83 19.01 -11.36
N LYS A 365 6.70 19.62 -10.18
CA LYS A 365 7.72 20.50 -9.59
C LYS A 365 8.84 19.71 -8.89
N LYS A 366 8.95 18.39 -9.15
CA LYS A 366 10.01 17.50 -8.60
C LYS A 366 10.17 17.61 -7.07
N GLY A 367 9.07 17.86 -6.33
CA GLY A 367 9.07 18.05 -4.89
C GLY A 367 9.67 19.37 -4.41
N PHE A 368 9.78 20.37 -5.30
CA PHE A 368 10.32 21.70 -5.01
C PHE A 368 11.75 21.62 -4.45
N PRO A 369 12.74 21.20 -5.25
CA PRO A 369 14.13 21.03 -4.79
C PRO A 369 14.72 22.33 -4.22
N GLU A 370 14.31 23.50 -4.72
CA GLU A 370 14.74 24.82 -4.28
C GLU A 370 14.44 25.13 -2.81
N ARG A 371 13.54 24.40 -2.17
CA ARG A 371 13.22 24.56 -0.73
C ARG A 371 14.32 24.04 0.21
N SER A 372 15.30 23.28 -0.29
CA SER A 372 16.39 22.71 0.49
C SER A 372 17.73 22.99 -0.17
N GLN A 373 18.49 23.96 0.36
CA GLN A 373 19.80 24.30 -0.14
C GLN A 373 20.76 23.10 -0.13
N ALA A 374 20.78 22.33 0.97
CA ALA A 374 21.61 21.14 1.08
C ALA A 374 21.28 20.09 0.00
N PHE A 375 20.00 19.92 -0.36
CA PHE A 375 19.59 19.01 -1.43
C PHE A 375 20.07 19.54 -2.80
N MET A 376 19.98 20.85 -3.04
CA MET A 376 20.45 21.48 -4.27
C MET A 376 21.96 21.33 -4.45
N GLU A 377 22.75 21.45 -3.37
CA GLU A 377 24.19 21.22 -3.43
C GLU A 377 24.52 19.76 -3.78
N VAL A 378 23.85 18.79 -3.14
CA VAL A 378 24.01 17.36 -3.48
C VAL A 378 23.59 17.10 -4.93
N GLN A 379 22.52 17.74 -5.41
CA GLN A 379 22.03 17.56 -6.76
C GLN A 379 23.00 18.19 -7.81
N LYS A 380 23.61 19.33 -7.52
CA LYS A 380 24.68 19.89 -8.35
C LYS A 380 25.85 18.93 -8.53
N VAL A 381 26.28 18.28 -7.43
CA VAL A 381 27.32 17.24 -7.49
C VAL A 381 26.86 16.05 -8.38
N ARG A 382 25.59 15.70 -8.34
CA ARG A 382 24.97 14.64 -9.14
C ARG A 382 24.85 14.99 -10.62
N GLU A 383 24.54 16.26 -10.95
CA GLU A 383 24.34 16.76 -12.33
C GLU A 383 25.66 17.01 -13.06
N VAL A 384 26.75 17.28 -12.34
CA VAL A 384 28.08 17.50 -12.92
C VAL A 384 28.70 16.21 -13.52
N GLY A 385 27.95 15.09 -13.51
CA GLY A 385 28.38 13.87 -14.18
C GLY A 385 29.55 13.14 -13.51
N GLU A 386 29.90 13.52 -12.28
CA GLU A 386 30.94 12.87 -11.49
C GLU A 386 30.61 11.43 -11.10
N TRP A 387 29.36 10.98 -11.35
CA TRP A 387 28.90 9.61 -11.08
C TRP A 387 29.10 8.63 -12.25
N THR A 388 29.53 9.09 -13.43
CA THR A 388 29.86 8.22 -14.56
C THR A 388 31.31 8.41 -15.03
N PRO A 389 32.28 8.35 -14.14
CA PRO A 389 33.70 8.62 -14.50
C PRO A 389 34.26 7.60 -15.47
N PHE A 390 33.76 6.37 -15.45
CA PHE A 390 34.25 5.30 -16.30
C PHE A 390 34.00 5.51 -17.80
N ASN A 391 32.91 6.20 -18.17
CA ASN A 391 32.57 6.40 -19.59
C ASN A 391 33.30 7.60 -20.21
N HIS A 392 33.61 8.62 -19.41
CA HIS A 392 34.15 9.91 -19.89
C HIS A 392 35.47 10.33 -19.22
N ALA A 393 35.94 9.58 -18.22
CA ALA A 393 37.24 9.89 -17.61
C ALA A 393 38.42 9.62 -18.56
N PRO A 394 39.47 10.43 -18.47
CA PRO A 394 40.73 10.07 -19.06
C PRO A 394 41.11 8.65 -18.62
N SER A 395 41.70 7.87 -19.48
CA SER A 395 42.01 6.46 -19.23
C SER A 395 43.16 5.98 -20.06
N PHE A 396 43.83 4.94 -19.62
CA PHE A 396 44.76 4.17 -20.41
C PHE A 396 44.35 2.70 -20.38
N THR A 397 44.91 1.92 -21.29
CA THR A 397 44.64 0.48 -21.35
C THR A 397 45.83 -0.28 -20.77
N TYR A 398 45.57 -1.15 -19.81
CA TYR A 398 46.55 -2.06 -19.24
C TYR A 398 46.08 -3.50 -19.52
N GLU A 399 46.87 -4.23 -20.30
CA GLU A 399 46.55 -5.60 -20.74
C GLU A 399 45.14 -5.81 -21.30
N GLY A 400 44.69 -4.88 -22.14
CA GLY A 400 43.35 -4.94 -22.72
C GLY A 400 42.20 -4.44 -21.82
N VAL A 401 42.50 -4.07 -20.57
CA VAL A 401 41.50 -3.54 -19.64
C VAL A 401 41.70 -2.03 -19.48
N ARG A 402 40.61 -1.31 -19.52
CA ARG A 402 40.58 0.15 -19.34
C ARG A 402 40.75 0.52 -17.87
N ILE A 403 41.73 1.37 -17.57
CA ILE A 403 41.93 1.98 -16.27
C ILE A 403 41.61 3.46 -16.37
N ALA A 404 40.53 3.89 -15.68
CA ALA A 404 40.17 5.30 -15.61
C ALA A 404 41.07 6.01 -14.58
N THR A 405 41.63 7.16 -14.94
CA THR A 405 42.55 7.91 -14.10
C THR A 405 42.41 9.42 -14.30
N PRO A 406 42.51 10.25 -13.27
CA PRO A 406 42.55 11.69 -13.39
C PRO A 406 43.82 12.19 -14.12
N SER A 407 44.90 11.41 -14.08
CA SER A 407 46.23 11.77 -14.63
C SER A 407 46.74 10.67 -15.59
N PRO A 408 46.27 10.63 -16.85
CA PRO A 408 46.60 9.55 -17.79
C PRO A 408 48.06 9.49 -18.18
N ALA A 409 48.84 10.54 -17.95
CA ALA A 409 50.27 10.59 -18.22
C ALA A 409 51.12 9.85 -17.19
N GLU A 410 50.56 9.51 -16.03
CA GLU A 410 51.27 8.85 -14.93
C GLU A 410 50.63 7.51 -14.62
N PHE A 411 51.45 6.50 -14.41
CA PHE A 411 50.98 5.18 -13.97
C PHE A 411 50.45 5.29 -12.53
N PRO A 412 49.24 4.77 -12.25
CA PRO A 412 48.62 4.96 -10.94
C PRO A 412 49.35 4.20 -9.85
N SER A 413 49.69 4.94 -8.77
CA SER A 413 50.28 4.37 -7.56
C SER A 413 49.22 3.81 -6.57
N VAL A 414 47.97 4.22 -6.76
CA VAL A 414 46.80 3.75 -5.99
C VAL A 414 45.74 3.25 -6.96
N ILE A 415 45.29 2.02 -6.78
CA ILE A 415 44.23 1.42 -7.62
C ILE A 415 42.97 1.22 -6.79
N PHE A 416 41.86 1.71 -7.28
CA PHE A 416 40.53 1.38 -6.80
C PHE A 416 39.90 0.33 -7.71
N ALA A 417 39.49 -0.81 -7.14
CA ALA A 417 38.95 -1.93 -7.90
C ALA A 417 37.55 -2.32 -7.37
N GLY A 418 36.58 -2.50 -8.25
CA GLY A 418 35.25 -2.92 -7.85
C GLY A 418 34.15 -2.55 -8.83
N ASP A 419 32.89 -2.62 -8.33
CA ASP A 419 31.66 -2.35 -9.06
C ASP A 419 31.24 -0.86 -9.03
N SER A 420 29.97 -0.58 -9.25
CA SER A 420 29.40 0.78 -9.19
C SER A 420 29.60 1.48 -7.84
N HIS A 421 29.76 0.72 -6.73
CA HIS A 421 30.00 1.29 -5.42
C HIS A 421 31.44 1.86 -5.30
N THR A 422 32.40 1.27 -5.98
CA THR A 422 33.76 1.81 -6.03
C THR A 422 33.84 3.07 -6.90
N VAL A 423 33.08 3.11 -7.99
CA VAL A 423 33.03 4.26 -8.90
C VAL A 423 32.58 5.55 -8.23
N GLN A 424 31.72 5.47 -7.22
CA GLN A 424 31.25 6.64 -6.48
C GLN A 424 32.36 7.41 -5.76
N TYR A 425 33.51 6.80 -5.49
CA TYR A 425 34.65 7.46 -4.85
C TYR A 425 35.54 8.25 -5.83
N TYR A 426 35.27 8.18 -7.16
CA TYR A 426 36.13 8.80 -8.16
C TYR A 426 36.33 10.30 -7.96
N ALA A 427 35.25 11.06 -7.70
CA ALA A 427 35.33 12.50 -7.46
C ALA A 427 36.23 12.85 -6.29
N ARG A 428 36.09 12.10 -5.18
CA ARG A 428 36.89 12.28 -3.97
C ARG A 428 38.35 11.88 -4.21
N ALA A 429 38.58 10.76 -4.89
CA ALA A 429 39.91 10.28 -5.22
C ALA A 429 40.62 11.22 -6.20
N LYS A 430 39.90 11.78 -7.19
CA LYS A 430 40.41 12.80 -8.10
C LYS A 430 40.89 14.04 -7.34
N LYS A 431 40.10 14.54 -6.40
CA LYS A 431 40.47 15.67 -5.56
C LYS A 431 41.72 15.37 -4.73
N LEU A 432 41.74 14.22 -4.08
CA LEU A 432 42.90 13.78 -3.29
C LEU A 432 44.14 13.58 -4.15
N SER A 433 44.01 13.08 -5.39
CA SER A 433 45.11 12.95 -6.37
C SER A 433 45.73 14.31 -6.66
N ILE A 434 44.91 15.33 -6.90
CA ILE A 434 45.37 16.69 -7.17
C ILE A 434 46.03 17.29 -5.88
N ASP A 435 45.38 17.14 -4.74
CA ASP A 435 45.86 17.72 -3.47
C ASP A 435 47.20 17.07 -2.95
N THR A 436 47.42 15.78 -3.27
CA THR A 436 48.55 15.01 -2.74
C THR A 436 49.61 14.69 -3.78
N GLY A 437 49.37 14.99 -5.07
CA GLY A 437 50.27 14.64 -6.17
C GLY A 437 50.36 13.11 -6.43
N ARG A 438 49.47 12.28 -5.83
CA ARG A 438 49.45 10.83 -6.06
C ARG A 438 48.59 10.45 -7.20
N SER A 439 49.10 9.64 -8.13
CA SER A 439 48.35 9.13 -9.26
C SER A 439 47.40 8.00 -8.83
N VAL A 440 46.14 8.07 -9.24
CA VAL A 440 45.05 7.15 -8.86
C VAL A 440 44.45 6.54 -10.12
N GLY A 441 44.16 5.25 -10.07
CA GLY A 441 43.48 4.52 -11.14
C GLY A 441 42.24 3.78 -10.66
N PHE A 442 41.25 3.62 -11.52
CA PHE A 442 40.02 2.87 -11.26
C PHE A 442 39.87 1.74 -12.28
N ILE A 443 39.70 0.51 -11.80
CA ILE A 443 39.45 -0.69 -12.61
C ILE A 443 38.11 -1.31 -12.20
N GLY A 444 37.31 -1.65 -13.22
CA GLY A 444 35.97 -2.25 -13.04
C GLY A 444 34.92 -1.61 -13.93
N ARG A 445 33.68 -2.03 -13.79
CA ARG A 445 32.53 -1.44 -14.49
C ARG A 445 31.23 -1.67 -13.72
N THR A 446 30.21 -0.89 -14.03
CA THR A 446 28.88 -1.03 -13.45
C THR A 446 28.31 -2.45 -13.68
N GLY A 447 27.87 -3.10 -12.61
CA GLY A 447 27.34 -4.46 -12.66
C GLY A 447 28.39 -5.58 -12.70
N CYS A 448 29.66 -5.23 -12.48
CA CYS A 448 30.78 -6.17 -12.48
C CYS A 448 31.21 -6.51 -11.06
N VAL A 449 31.00 -7.74 -10.63
CA VAL A 449 31.55 -8.29 -9.38
C VAL A 449 32.83 -9.02 -9.70
N MET A 450 33.99 -8.42 -9.39
CA MET A 450 35.30 -8.92 -9.84
C MET A 450 35.65 -10.30 -9.31
N PHE A 451 35.23 -10.62 -8.10
CA PHE A 451 35.57 -11.88 -7.42
C PHE A 451 34.44 -12.91 -7.43
N ALA A 452 33.33 -12.65 -8.11
CA ALA A 452 32.27 -13.63 -8.29
C ALA A 452 32.63 -14.69 -9.33
N LYS A 453 32.06 -15.91 -9.17
CA LYS A 453 32.32 -17.07 -10.02
C LYS A 453 32.09 -16.82 -11.50
N ASP A 454 31.15 -15.92 -11.85
CA ASP A 454 30.79 -15.48 -13.22
C ASP A 454 31.09 -13.99 -13.45
N GLY A 455 32.03 -13.41 -12.67
CA GLY A 455 32.37 -12.00 -12.72
C GLY A 455 33.31 -11.61 -13.89
N CYS A 456 33.77 -10.37 -13.85
CA CYS A 456 34.62 -9.77 -14.86
C CYS A 456 36.03 -10.36 -14.84
N LYS A 457 36.22 -11.50 -15.49
CA LYS A 457 37.49 -12.26 -15.51
C LYS A 457 38.68 -11.47 -16.04
N ALA A 458 38.46 -10.62 -17.03
CA ALA A 458 39.53 -9.80 -17.60
C ALA A 458 39.99 -8.73 -16.61
N GLU A 459 39.06 -8.03 -15.97
CA GLU A 459 39.34 -7.01 -14.99
C GLU A 459 39.99 -7.59 -13.73
N ALA A 460 39.54 -8.77 -13.28
CA ALA A 460 40.15 -9.46 -12.13
C ALA A 460 41.59 -9.91 -12.44
N ALA A 461 41.84 -10.47 -13.66
CA ALA A 461 43.16 -10.86 -14.06
C ALA A 461 44.13 -9.66 -14.17
N ALA A 462 43.67 -8.55 -14.73
CA ALA A 462 44.44 -7.31 -14.80
C ALA A 462 44.71 -6.74 -13.39
N LEU A 463 43.75 -6.83 -12.47
CA LEU A 463 43.94 -6.41 -11.08
C LEU A 463 45.02 -7.23 -10.38
N TYR A 464 45.03 -8.56 -10.51
CA TYR A 464 46.09 -9.40 -9.91
C TYR A 464 47.48 -9.05 -10.41
N ARG A 465 47.63 -8.70 -11.70
CA ARG A 465 48.91 -8.28 -12.26
C ARG A 465 49.31 -6.88 -11.79
N LEU A 466 48.34 -5.96 -11.66
CA LEU A 466 48.56 -4.64 -11.06
C LEU A 466 49.00 -4.74 -9.60
N MET A 467 48.46 -5.69 -8.83
CA MET A 467 48.91 -5.94 -7.45
C MET A 467 50.35 -6.43 -7.39
N ALA A 468 50.86 -7.09 -8.41
CA ALA A 468 52.26 -7.52 -8.50
C ALA A 468 53.19 -6.45 -9.12
N ASP A 469 52.65 -5.35 -9.67
CA ASP A 469 53.46 -4.26 -10.27
C ASP A 469 54.06 -3.38 -9.17
N PRO A 470 55.40 -3.23 -9.12
CA PRO A 470 56.09 -2.47 -8.07
C PRO A 470 55.74 -0.96 -8.04
N ARG A 471 55.12 -0.44 -9.11
CA ARG A 471 54.64 0.95 -9.17
C ARG A 471 53.33 1.15 -8.40
N VAL A 472 52.54 0.08 -8.21
CA VAL A 472 51.29 0.12 -7.45
C VAL A 472 51.59 -0.08 -5.96
N LYS A 473 51.36 0.94 -5.18
CA LYS A 473 51.61 0.93 -3.73
C LYS A 473 50.40 0.53 -2.87
N THR A 474 49.21 0.76 -3.41
CA THR A 474 47.98 0.52 -2.67
C THR A 474 46.84 0.08 -3.63
N VAL A 475 46.14 -0.96 -3.24
CA VAL A 475 44.92 -1.40 -3.91
C VAL A 475 43.78 -1.35 -2.91
N ALA A 476 42.70 -0.61 -3.24
CA ALA A 476 41.46 -0.54 -2.49
C ALA A 476 40.38 -1.29 -3.26
N ILE A 477 39.77 -2.30 -2.63
CA ILE A 477 38.74 -3.12 -3.23
C ILE A 477 37.39 -2.78 -2.56
N GLY A 478 36.40 -2.46 -3.37
CA GLY A 478 35.04 -2.18 -2.94
C GLY A 478 34.03 -3.00 -3.73
N GLU A 479 33.50 -4.05 -3.11
CA GLU A 479 32.42 -4.88 -3.62
C GLU A 479 31.30 -4.99 -2.58
N LYS A 480 30.09 -5.24 -3.04
CA LYS A 480 28.90 -5.41 -2.18
C LYS A 480 28.74 -6.87 -1.78
#